data_86e3d227ed9e0552f1f3c948c2381ccf
#
_entry.id   86e3d227ed9e0552f1f3c948c2381ccf
#
_cell.length_a   1.000
_cell.length_b   1.000
_cell.length_c   1.000
_cell.angle_alpha   90.00
_cell.angle_beta   90.00
_cell.angle_gamma   90.00
#
_symmetry.space_group_name_H-M   'P 1'
#
loop_
_entity.id
_entity.type
_entity.pdbx_description
1 polymer ?
#
loop_
_entity_poly.entity_id
_entity_poly.type
_entity_poly.pdbx_seq_one_letter_code
_entity_poly.pdbx_strand_id
1 'polypeptide(L)'
;MIQKKKINQKDKRGFILDIFVDKPKDHCTLVTFKKNSVRGNHFHKKSTQYSFILEGKLTMITSKVDKNGKFFGKKLKRIVKKNDLITHKPFVSHVFKAKTKSTMLAFADGLRGGKNYEKDTFRLKDKLI
;
A
#
# COMPACT_ATOMS: atom_id res chain seq x y z
N MET A 1 4.23 8.15 1.84
CA MET A 1 5.72 8.12 1.93
C MET A 1 6.22 6.80 1.36
N ILE A 2 7.28 6.86 0.58
CA ILE A 2 7.92 5.69 -0.01
C ILE A 2 9.31 5.55 0.59
N GLN A 3 9.61 4.38 1.14
CA GLN A 3 10.94 4.04 1.62
C GLN A 3 11.48 2.89 0.78
N LYS A 4 12.65 3.06 0.20
CA LYS A 4 13.36 1.98 -0.51
C LYS A 4 14.14 1.17 0.51
N LYS A 5 13.64 -0.05 0.78
CA LYS A 5 14.26 -0.92 1.79
C LYS A 5 15.56 -1.50 1.25
N LYS A 6 16.58 -1.49 2.10
CA LYS A 6 17.89 -2.05 1.77
C LYS A 6 17.99 -3.50 2.24
N ILE A 7 18.67 -4.31 1.44
CA ILE A 7 18.99 -5.69 1.81
C ILE A 7 19.94 -5.66 3.01
N ASN A 8 19.57 -6.38 4.08
CA ASN A 8 20.38 -6.46 5.30
C ASN A 8 21.60 -7.35 5.10
N GLN A 9 21.42 -8.49 4.44
CA GLN A 9 22.47 -9.46 4.22
C GLN A 9 22.22 -10.22 2.91
N LYS A 10 23.26 -10.44 2.13
CA LYS A 10 23.19 -11.19 0.88
C LYS A 10 24.38 -12.12 0.75
N ASP A 11 24.12 -13.37 0.39
CA ASP A 11 25.15 -14.36 0.07
C ASP A 11 24.65 -15.30 -1.04
N LYS A 12 25.38 -16.39 -1.33
CA LYS A 12 25.01 -17.35 -2.37
C LYS A 12 23.68 -18.06 -2.14
N ARG A 13 23.15 -18.05 -0.91
CA ARG A 13 21.84 -18.65 -0.59
C ARG A 13 20.67 -17.73 -0.87
N GLY A 14 20.91 -16.40 -1.02
CA GLY A 14 19.87 -15.39 -1.19
C GLY A 14 20.11 -14.19 -0.31
N PHE A 15 19.05 -13.51 0.09
CA PHE A 15 19.17 -12.32 0.93
C PHE A 15 18.17 -12.31 2.08
N ILE A 16 18.47 -11.50 3.08
CA ILE A 16 17.59 -11.19 4.21
C ILE A 16 17.31 -9.69 4.15
N LEU A 17 16.02 -9.34 4.24
CA LEU A 17 15.57 -7.96 4.26
C LEU A 17 14.53 -7.79 5.37
N ASP A 18 14.81 -6.93 6.34
CA ASP A 18 13.85 -6.60 7.38
C ASP A 18 12.86 -5.57 6.86
N ILE A 19 11.60 -5.95 6.79
CA ILE A 19 10.52 -5.04 6.37
C ILE A 19 10.19 -4.09 7.51
N PHE A 20 10.06 -4.61 8.72
CA PHE A 20 9.86 -3.85 9.95
C PHE A 20 10.79 -4.35 11.04
N VAL A 21 11.30 -3.42 11.87
CA VAL A 21 12.13 -3.74 13.03
C VAL A 21 11.47 -3.12 14.26
N ASP A 22 11.19 -3.96 15.28
CA ASP A 22 10.59 -3.55 16.55
C ASP A 22 9.25 -2.79 16.39
N LYS A 23 8.52 -3.10 15.30
CA LYS A 23 7.22 -2.50 15.00
C LYS A 23 6.24 -3.59 14.63
N PRO A 24 5.62 -4.26 15.63
CA PRO A 24 4.62 -5.29 15.33
C PRO A 24 3.43 -4.70 14.58
N LYS A 25 2.83 -5.50 13.71
CA LYS A 25 1.66 -5.12 12.91
C LYS A 25 0.49 -6.01 13.28
N ASP A 26 -0.71 -5.43 13.30
CA ASP A 26 -1.92 -6.16 13.65
C ASP A 26 -2.37 -7.12 12.56
N HIS A 27 -1.98 -6.85 11.30
CA HIS A 27 -2.51 -7.57 10.17
C HIS A 27 -1.53 -7.59 9.00
N CYS A 28 -1.50 -8.70 8.27
CA CYS A 28 -0.71 -8.85 7.04
C CYS A 28 -1.52 -9.63 6.00
N THR A 29 -1.59 -9.11 4.78
CA THR A 29 -2.31 -9.72 3.66
C THR A 29 -1.39 -9.80 2.44
N LEU A 30 -1.42 -10.93 1.75
CA LEU A 30 -0.78 -11.10 0.46
C LEU A 30 -1.76 -10.64 -0.62
N VAL A 31 -1.32 -9.73 -1.49
CA VAL A 31 -2.14 -9.16 -2.56
C VAL A 31 -1.43 -9.38 -3.89
N THR A 32 -2.13 -9.98 -4.85
CA THR A 32 -1.60 -10.18 -6.20
C THR A 32 -2.33 -9.28 -7.20
N PHE A 33 -1.61 -8.91 -8.25
CA PHE A 33 -2.12 -8.06 -9.33
C PHE A 33 -1.81 -8.72 -10.66
N LYS A 34 -2.83 -8.95 -11.46
CA LYS A 34 -2.62 -9.21 -12.88
C LYS A 34 -2.19 -7.91 -13.56
N LYS A 35 -1.43 -8.03 -14.64
CA LYS A 35 -1.03 -6.85 -15.43
C LYS A 35 -2.27 -6.01 -15.77
N ASN A 36 -2.16 -4.70 -15.62
CA ASN A 36 -3.21 -3.68 -15.85
C ASN A 36 -4.36 -3.67 -14.85
N SER A 37 -4.38 -4.58 -13.86
CA SER A 37 -5.42 -4.54 -12.83
C SER A 37 -5.24 -3.35 -11.90
N VAL A 38 -6.35 -2.89 -11.34
CA VAL A 38 -6.43 -1.72 -10.46
C VAL A 38 -7.04 -2.14 -9.12
N ARG A 39 -6.38 -1.76 -8.02
CA ARG A 39 -6.88 -1.98 -6.67
C ARG A 39 -6.72 -0.71 -5.87
N GLY A 40 -7.69 -0.43 -5.01
CA GLY A 40 -7.70 0.75 -4.16
C GLY A 40 -8.84 1.67 -4.49
N ASN A 41 -8.55 2.94 -4.79
CA ASN A 41 -9.57 3.99 -4.92
C ASN A 41 -10.37 4.12 -3.62
N HIS A 42 -9.64 4.07 -2.50
CA HIS A 42 -10.23 4.15 -1.16
C HIS A 42 -9.28 4.83 -0.18
N PHE A 43 -9.76 5.05 1.02
CA PHE A 43 -8.97 5.58 2.12
C PHE A 43 -9.43 4.95 3.44
N HIS A 44 -8.64 5.14 4.48
CA HIS A 44 -8.91 4.68 5.83
C HIS A 44 -8.97 5.87 6.76
N LYS A 45 -9.82 5.82 7.78
CA LYS A 45 -9.95 6.91 8.75
C LYS A 45 -9.12 6.68 10.01
N LYS A 46 -8.93 5.42 10.40
CA LYS A 46 -8.24 5.05 11.64
C LYS A 46 -6.96 4.26 11.39
N SER A 47 -6.98 3.38 10.39
CA SER A 47 -5.88 2.46 10.11
C SER A 47 -4.79 3.13 9.30
N THR A 48 -3.53 2.78 9.59
CA THR A 48 -2.39 3.04 8.71
C THR A 48 -2.09 1.76 7.97
N GLN A 49 -1.99 1.84 6.65
CA GLN A 49 -1.63 0.72 5.80
C GLN A 49 -0.19 0.86 5.33
N TYR A 50 0.52 -0.25 5.28
CA TYR A 50 1.88 -0.33 4.76
C TYR A 50 1.88 -1.33 3.62
N SER A 51 2.34 -0.92 2.45
CA SER A 51 2.40 -1.78 1.26
C SER A 51 3.85 -2.05 0.92
N PHE A 52 4.26 -3.31 1.00
CA PHE A 52 5.61 -3.74 0.63
C PHE A 52 5.56 -4.50 -0.68
N ILE A 53 6.29 -4.02 -1.69
CA ILE A 53 6.29 -4.62 -3.02
C ILE A 53 7.28 -5.78 -3.07
N LEU A 54 6.77 -6.99 -3.23
CA LEU A 54 7.59 -8.20 -3.35
C LEU A 54 8.10 -8.38 -4.77
N GLU A 55 7.28 -8.05 -5.76
CA GLU A 55 7.57 -8.27 -7.16
C GLU A 55 6.75 -7.34 -8.04
N GLY A 56 7.31 -6.97 -9.18
CA GLY A 56 6.59 -6.20 -10.19
C GLY A 56 6.79 -4.71 -10.10
N LYS A 57 5.97 -4.00 -10.86
CA LYS A 57 6.03 -2.55 -10.99
C LYS A 57 4.60 -2.01 -11.08
N LEU A 58 4.28 -1.02 -10.26
CA LEU A 58 2.93 -0.46 -10.18
C LEU A 58 2.99 1.06 -10.24
N THR A 59 1.98 1.63 -10.88
CA THR A 59 1.69 3.06 -10.75
C THR A 59 0.83 3.24 -9.50
N MET A 60 1.26 4.12 -8.61
CA MET A 60 0.52 4.49 -7.42
C MET A 60 0.12 5.95 -7.51
N ILE A 61 -1.13 6.24 -7.21
CA ILE A 61 -1.61 7.62 -7.06
C ILE A 61 -2.18 7.77 -5.66
N THR A 62 -1.80 8.86 -5.00
CA THR A 62 -2.29 9.21 -3.67
C THR A 62 -2.81 10.64 -3.67
N SER A 63 -3.76 10.91 -2.78
CA SER A 63 -4.27 12.24 -2.54
C SER A 63 -4.88 12.33 -1.15
N LYS A 64 -4.70 13.45 -0.49
CA LYS A 64 -5.38 13.71 0.79
C LYS A 64 -6.87 13.88 0.56
N VAL A 65 -7.66 13.41 1.50
CA VAL A 65 -9.12 13.55 1.47
C VAL A 65 -9.63 14.04 2.82
N ASP A 66 -10.78 14.70 2.80
CA ASP A 66 -11.49 15.05 4.03
C ASP A 66 -12.32 13.85 4.54
N LYS A 67 -13.06 14.02 5.63
CA LYS A 67 -13.87 12.97 6.25
C LYS A 67 -14.96 12.42 5.32
N ASN A 68 -15.33 13.16 4.28
CA ASN A 68 -16.34 12.76 3.30
C ASN A 68 -15.71 12.16 2.02
N GLY A 69 -14.39 12.03 2.00
CA GLY A 69 -13.66 11.50 0.84
C GLY A 69 -13.46 12.51 -0.27
N LYS A 70 -13.67 13.79 -0.01
CA LYS A 70 -13.43 14.85 -0.98
C LYS A 70 -11.94 15.19 -1.02
N PHE A 71 -11.38 15.26 -2.22
CA PHE A 71 -9.96 15.56 -2.40
C PHE A 71 -9.61 16.99 -2.00
N PHE A 72 -8.46 17.14 -1.38
CA PHE A 72 -7.80 18.42 -1.23
C PHE A 72 -6.29 18.26 -1.38
N GLY A 73 -5.63 19.29 -1.90
CA GLY A 73 -4.20 19.21 -2.23
C GLY A 73 -3.96 18.49 -3.56
N LYS A 74 -2.69 18.17 -3.79
CA LYS A 74 -2.25 17.60 -5.06
C LYS A 74 -2.39 16.08 -5.08
N LYS A 75 -2.74 15.54 -6.24
CA LYS A 75 -2.60 14.12 -6.52
C LYS A 75 -1.14 13.82 -6.84
N LEU A 76 -0.57 12.85 -6.15
CA LEU A 76 0.82 12.46 -6.36
C LEU A 76 0.87 11.11 -7.08
N LYS A 77 1.52 11.08 -8.23
CA LYS A 77 1.73 9.87 -9.02
C LYS A 77 3.17 9.40 -8.87
N ARG A 78 3.34 8.13 -8.53
CA ARG A 78 4.66 7.51 -8.35
C ARG A 78 4.68 6.12 -8.96
N ILE A 79 5.84 5.69 -9.41
CA ILE A 79 6.09 4.29 -9.76
C ILE A 79 6.72 3.61 -8.55
N VAL A 80 6.12 2.53 -8.11
CA VAL A 80 6.65 1.71 -7.02
C VAL A 80 7.03 0.33 -7.55
N LYS A 81 8.06 -0.26 -6.96
CA LYS A 81 8.64 -1.51 -7.44
C LYS A 81 9.20 -2.34 -6.29
N LYS A 82 9.76 -3.50 -6.62
CA LYS A 82 10.34 -4.44 -5.65
C LYS A 82 11.16 -3.74 -4.57
N ASN A 83 10.92 -4.13 -3.33
CA ASN A 83 11.54 -3.64 -2.10
C ASN A 83 11.14 -2.22 -1.68
N ASP A 84 10.19 -1.59 -2.35
CA ASP A 84 9.60 -0.35 -1.86
C ASP A 84 8.58 -0.64 -0.75
N LEU A 85 8.65 0.13 0.33
CA LEU A 85 7.67 0.14 1.42
C LEU A 85 6.94 1.47 1.42
N ILE A 86 5.62 1.43 1.23
CA ILE A 86 4.79 2.63 1.15
C ILE A 86 3.93 2.71 2.41
N THR A 87 3.91 3.88 3.05
CA THR A 87 3.03 4.15 4.19
C THR A 87 1.84 4.99 3.74
N HIS A 88 0.65 4.47 3.99
CA HIS A 88 -0.62 5.16 3.73
C HIS A 88 -1.25 5.54 5.06
N LYS A 89 -1.13 6.81 5.43
CA LYS A 89 -1.72 7.34 6.67
C LYS A 89 -3.24 7.46 6.54
N PRO A 90 -3.97 7.56 7.67
CA PRO A 90 -5.40 7.88 7.62
C PRO A 90 -5.67 9.15 6.79
N PHE A 91 -6.78 9.15 6.07
CA PHE A 91 -7.20 10.25 5.20
C PHE A 91 -6.27 10.53 4.02
N VAL A 92 -5.43 9.57 3.66
CA VAL A 92 -4.69 9.61 2.40
C VAL A 92 -5.24 8.49 1.51
N SER A 93 -5.97 8.89 0.48
CA SER A 93 -6.51 7.94 -0.49
C SER A 93 -5.40 7.40 -1.39
N HIS A 94 -5.57 6.18 -1.83
CA HIS A 94 -4.57 5.52 -2.68
C HIS A 94 -5.19 4.56 -3.68
N VAL A 95 -4.47 4.37 -4.77
CA VAL A 95 -4.78 3.38 -5.79
C VAL A 95 -3.48 2.86 -6.38
N PHE A 96 -3.49 1.58 -6.76
CA PHE A 96 -2.40 0.95 -7.49
C PHE A 96 -2.93 0.41 -8.81
N LYS A 97 -2.19 0.65 -9.88
CA LYS A 97 -2.38 -0.01 -11.18
C LYS A 97 -1.12 -0.75 -11.56
N ALA A 98 -1.22 -2.04 -11.79
CA ALA A 98 -0.08 -2.88 -12.11
C ALA A 98 0.39 -2.63 -13.54
N LYS A 99 1.63 -2.20 -13.69
CA LYS A 99 2.29 -2.09 -15.01
C LYS A 99 2.75 -3.46 -15.49
N THR A 100 3.12 -4.32 -14.57
CA THR A 100 3.48 -5.71 -14.78
C THR A 100 2.75 -6.55 -13.75
N LYS A 101 2.70 -7.88 -13.94
CA LYS A 101 2.25 -8.78 -12.89
C LYS A 101 3.01 -8.45 -11.60
N SER A 102 2.29 -8.24 -10.51
CA SER A 102 2.87 -7.73 -9.27
C SER A 102 2.31 -8.44 -8.04
N THR A 103 3.11 -8.43 -6.98
CA THR A 103 2.74 -9.01 -5.69
C THR A 103 3.18 -8.07 -4.59
N MET A 104 2.30 -7.82 -3.62
CA MET A 104 2.63 -7.02 -2.45
C MET A 104 2.16 -7.70 -1.16
N LEU A 105 2.82 -7.34 -0.06
CA LEU A 105 2.31 -7.58 1.29
C LEU A 105 1.72 -6.27 1.79
N ALA A 106 0.47 -6.33 2.24
CA ALA A 106 -0.19 -5.19 2.88
C ALA A 106 -0.27 -5.44 4.38
N PHE A 107 0.41 -4.60 5.14
CA PHE A 107 0.36 -4.61 6.61
C PHE A 107 -0.55 -3.49 7.08
N ALA A 108 -1.14 -3.66 8.24
CA ALA A 108 -1.93 -2.59 8.82
C ALA A 108 -1.81 -2.57 10.34
N ASP A 109 -1.85 -1.35 10.88
CA ASP A 109 -2.15 -1.10 12.27
C ASP A 109 -3.64 -0.76 12.34
N GLY A 110 -4.39 -1.46 13.22
CA GLY A 110 -5.82 -1.25 13.37
C GLY A 110 -6.67 -2.35 12.73
N LEU A 111 -7.96 -2.11 12.64
CA LEU A 111 -8.95 -3.10 12.21
C LEU A 111 -9.00 -3.23 10.69
N ARG A 112 -8.27 -4.19 10.11
CA ARG A 112 -8.19 -4.37 8.66
C ARG A 112 -8.43 -5.79 8.16
N GLY A 113 -8.28 -6.82 8.99
CA GLY A 113 -8.29 -8.19 8.52
C GLY A 113 -9.61 -8.93 8.72
N GLY A 114 -9.83 -10.00 7.95
CA GLY A 114 -10.97 -10.89 8.09
C GLY A 114 -12.31 -10.16 8.06
N LYS A 115 -13.16 -10.40 9.04
CA LYS A 115 -14.47 -9.76 9.16
C LYS A 115 -14.42 -8.25 9.42
N ASN A 116 -13.25 -7.69 9.73
CA ASN A 116 -13.07 -6.26 9.97
C ASN A 116 -12.65 -5.49 8.72
N TYR A 117 -12.48 -6.18 7.60
CA TYR A 117 -11.92 -5.62 6.37
C TYR A 117 -12.62 -4.34 5.91
N GLU A 118 -13.92 -4.30 5.89
CA GLU A 118 -14.71 -3.15 5.40
C GLU A 118 -15.02 -2.10 6.48
N LYS A 119 -14.72 -2.36 7.76
CA LYS A 119 -15.08 -1.44 8.85
C LYS A 119 -14.37 -0.10 8.78
N ASP A 120 -13.18 -0.05 8.18
CA ASP A 120 -12.40 1.18 8.04
C ASP A 120 -11.89 1.34 6.59
N THR A 121 -12.72 0.93 5.63
CA THR A 121 -12.42 1.11 4.20
C THR A 121 -13.54 1.94 3.57
N PHE A 122 -13.18 3.11 3.05
CA PHE A 122 -14.12 4.05 2.47
C PHE A 122 -13.79 4.26 1.00
N ARG A 123 -14.72 3.89 0.12
CA ARG A 123 -14.55 3.99 -1.31
C ARG A 123 -14.71 5.44 -1.78
N LEU A 124 -13.85 5.85 -2.71
CA LEU A 124 -13.94 7.17 -3.31
C LEU A 124 -15.09 7.23 -4.31
N LYS A 125 -15.85 8.34 -4.30
CA LYS A 125 -16.83 8.63 -5.35
C LYS A 125 -16.13 8.92 -6.66
N ASP A 126 -15.13 9.81 -6.61
CA ASP A 126 -14.29 10.16 -7.77
C ASP A 126 -13.00 9.35 -7.69
N LYS A 127 -12.81 8.48 -8.65
CA LYS A 127 -11.66 7.58 -8.66
C LYS A 127 -10.36 8.32 -8.98
N LEU A 128 -9.26 7.85 -8.41
CA LEU A 128 -7.92 8.33 -8.75
C LEU A 128 -7.45 7.77 -10.11
N ILE A 129 -7.89 6.57 -10.43
CA ILE A 129 -7.70 5.90 -11.72
C ILE A 129 -9.00 5.24 -12.14
#